data_ba1839107d70b4d179ff3fcc44553e2d
#
_entry.id   ba1839107d70b4d179ff3fcc44553e2d
#
_cell.length_a   1.000
_cell.length_b   1.000
_cell.length_c   1.000
_cell.angle_alpha   90.00
_cell.angle_beta   90.00
_cell.angle_gamma   90.00
#
_symmetry.space_group_name_H-M   'P 1'
#
loop_
_entity.id
_entity.type
_entity.pdbx_description
1 polymer ?
#
loop_
_entity_poly.entity_id
_entity_poly.type
_entity_poly.pdbx_seq_one_letter_code
_entity_poly.pdbx_strand_id
1 'polypeptide(L)'
;GAMNYLFYLSIQTIPLGIAVALEFTGPLAMALFSSRRPVDFIWVVLAVLGLWFLLPLGQSVAEIDLTGAALALGAGACWAVYILTGQRAGEEHGPATVALGSLIAAIVFVPIGMAQATESIWQWSVMPIGLAVAILSTALPYSLEMIALTRLPTRIFGTLMSMEPALAAISGMVFLGETLTLTQTLALCSIIAASMGSTLTMRPEPKVEKVDIS
;
A
#
# COMPACT_ATOMS: atom_id res chain seq x y z
N GLY A 1 -6.80 -8.12 5.11
CA GLY A 1 -6.92 -9.46 4.49
C GLY A 1 -7.07 -9.37 2.98
N ALA A 2 -8.16 -8.80 2.46
CA ALA A 2 -8.40 -8.72 1.00
C ALA A 2 -7.28 -7.96 0.27
N MET A 3 -6.85 -6.82 0.80
CA MET A 3 -5.72 -6.04 0.28
C MET A 3 -4.49 -6.93 0.06
N ASN A 4 -4.00 -7.57 1.12
CA ASN A 4 -2.81 -8.42 1.04
C ASN A 4 -3.01 -9.60 0.07
N TYR A 5 -4.18 -10.23 0.07
CA TYR A 5 -4.47 -11.34 -0.83
C TYR A 5 -4.37 -10.92 -2.31
N LEU A 6 -5.02 -9.81 -2.68
CA LEU A 6 -4.96 -9.26 -4.03
C LEU A 6 -3.53 -8.82 -4.40
N PHE A 7 -2.82 -8.20 -3.46
CA PHE A 7 -1.44 -7.79 -3.64
C PHE A 7 -0.51 -8.99 -3.91
N TYR A 8 -0.57 -10.04 -3.08
CA TYR A 8 0.24 -11.24 -3.29
C TYR A 8 -0.07 -11.97 -4.59
N LEU A 9 -1.31 -11.92 -5.07
CA LEU A 9 -1.63 -12.43 -6.41
C LEU A 9 -1.02 -11.55 -7.51
N SER A 10 -1.03 -10.24 -7.34
CA SER A 10 -0.50 -9.30 -8.34
C SER A 10 1.00 -9.47 -8.57
N ILE A 11 1.79 -9.60 -7.49
CA ILE A 11 3.26 -9.75 -7.58
C ILE A 11 3.73 -11.08 -8.17
N GLN A 12 2.81 -12.01 -8.42
CA GLN A 12 3.15 -13.25 -9.15
C GLN A 12 3.30 -13.00 -10.66
N THR A 13 2.74 -11.91 -11.17
CA THR A 13 2.67 -11.63 -12.61
C THR A 13 3.25 -10.28 -13.01
N ILE A 14 3.41 -9.35 -12.05
CA ILE A 14 4.01 -8.03 -12.31
C ILE A 14 5.14 -7.73 -11.30
N PRO A 15 6.15 -6.92 -11.69
CA PRO A 15 7.25 -6.52 -10.82
C PRO A 15 6.78 -5.86 -9.52
N LEU A 16 7.49 -6.14 -8.42
CA LEU A 16 7.14 -5.69 -7.07
C LEU A 16 6.97 -4.16 -6.99
N GLY A 17 7.91 -3.39 -7.55
CA GLY A 17 7.83 -1.94 -7.55
C GLY A 17 6.61 -1.39 -8.29
N ILE A 18 6.19 -2.05 -9.37
CA ILE A 18 4.98 -1.69 -10.14
C ILE A 18 3.73 -2.04 -9.34
N ALA A 19 3.67 -3.23 -8.73
CA ALA A 19 2.55 -3.65 -7.90
C ALA A 19 2.31 -2.66 -6.75
N VAL A 20 3.38 -2.30 -6.01
CA VAL A 20 3.30 -1.33 -4.90
C VAL A 20 2.90 0.05 -5.40
N ALA A 21 3.42 0.52 -6.55
CA ALA A 21 3.03 1.81 -7.11
C ALA A 21 1.54 1.87 -7.49
N LEU A 22 1.01 0.79 -8.06
CA LEU A 22 -0.42 0.68 -8.39
C LEU A 22 -1.28 0.61 -7.13
N GLU A 23 -0.89 -0.19 -6.15
CA GLU A 23 -1.57 -0.28 -4.85
C GLU A 23 -1.59 1.08 -4.13
N PHE A 24 -0.47 1.81 -4.17
CA PHE A 24 -0.32 3.12 -3.52
C PHE A 24 -1.24 4.20 -4.12
N THR A 25 -1.82 3.98 -5.29
CA THR A 25 -2.83 4.89 -5.87
C THR A 25 -4.09 5.00 -5.01
N GLY A 26 -4.41 4.00 -4.19
CA GLY A 26 -5.52 4.05 -3.24
C GLY A 26 -5.34 5.15 -2.17
N PRO A 27 -4.31 5.11 -1.33
CA PRO A 27 -3.96 6.19 -0.40
C PRO A 27 -3.79 7.55 -1.09
N LEU A 28 -3.16 7.59 -2.27
CA LEU A 28 -2.99 8.81 -3.04
C LEU A 28 -4.35 9.41 -3.45
N ALA A 29 -5.26 8.59 -3.97
CA ALA A 29 -6.61 9.04 -4.32
C ALA A 29 -7.32 9.60 -3.09
N MET A 30 -7.22 8.95 -1.93
CA MET A 30 -7.80 9.44 -0.68
C MET A 30 -7.24 10.82 -0.28
N ALA A 31 -5.92 10.99 -0.37
CA ALA A 31 -5.27 12.28 -0.08
C ALA A 31 -5.77 13.39 -1.02
N LEU A 32 -5.91 13.07 -2.31
CA LEU A 32 -6.38 14.01 -3.33
C LEU A 32 -7.87 14.36 -3.19
N PHE A 33 -8.74 13.39 -2.88
CA PHE A 33 -10.16 13.64 -2.65
C PHE A 33 -10.43 14.44 -1.37
N SER A 34 -9.56 14.36 -0.39
CA SER A 34 -9.64 15.12 0.85
C SER A 34 -9.20 16.58 0.66
N SER A 35 -8.46 16.90 -0.38
CA SER A 35 -7.95 18.21 -0.68
C SER A 35 -8.76 18.90 -1.81
N ARG A 36 -8.96 20.21 -1.71
CA ARG A 36 -9.75 21.01 -2.68
C ARG A 36 -8.96 22.19 -3.23
N ARG A 37 -7.64 22.09 -3.31
CA ARG A 37 -6.79 23.19 -3.76
C ARG A 37 -6.45 23.07 -5.23
N PRO A 38 -6.29 24.18 -5.97
CA PRO A 38 -5.86 24.12 -7.38
C PRO A 38 -4.48 23.46 -7.57
N VAL A 39 -3.60 23.53 -6.55
CA VAL A 39 -2.30 22.86 -6.55
C VAL A 39 -2.45 21.33 -6.57
N ASP A 40 -3.51 20.79 -5.98
CA ASP A 40 -3.73 19.34 -5.93
C ASP A 40 -4.05 18.77 -7.31
N PHE A 41 -4.57 19.61 -8.22
CA PHE A 41 -4.79 19.22 -9.61
C PHE A 41 -3.48 18.85 -10.32
N ILE A 42 -2.37 19.49 -9.98
CA ILE A 42 -1.05 19.16 -10.52
C ILE A 42 -0.67 17.75 -10.10
N TRP A 43 -0.90 17.40 -8.84
CA TRP A 43 -0.59 16.07 -8.31
C TRP A 43 -1.48 14.99 -8.90
N VAL A 44 -2.76 15.30 -9.12
CA VAL A 44 -3.67 14.38 -9.84
C VAL A 44 -3.18 14.11 -11.25
N VAL A 45 -2.84 15.15 -12.01
CA VAL A 45 -2.33 15.00 -13.38
C VAL A 45 -1.04 14.18 -13.39
N LEU A 46 -0.13 14.45 -12.46
CA LEU A 46 1.14 13.74 -12.37
C LEU A 46 0.94 12.26 -12.01
N ALA A 47 0.01 11.94 -11.11
CA ALA A 47 -0.36 10.57 -10.77
C ALA A 47 -1.01 9.83 -11.94
N VAL A 48 -1.94 10.48 -12.62
CA VAL A 48 -2.63 9.91 -13.81
C VAL A 48 -1.64 9.65 -14.95
N LEU A 49 -0.72 10.59 -15.19
CA LEU A 49 0.35 10.39 -16.19
C LEU A 49 1.28 9.24 -15.79
N GLY A 50 1.67 9.17 -14.51
CA GLY A 50 2.46 8.06 -13.99
C GLY A 50 1.76 6.71 -14.21
N LEU A 51 0.48 6.62 -13.86
CA LEU A 51 -0.34 5.43 -14.09
C LEU A 51 -0.47 5.09 -15.58
N TRP A 52 -0.70 6.11 -16.42
CA TRP A 52 -0.81 5.93 -17.87
C TRP A 52 0.45 5.32 -18.48
N PHE A 53 1.63 5.80 -18.07
CA PHE A 53 2.90 5.26 -18.56
C PHE A 53 3.32 3.96 -17.88
N LEU A 54 2.77 3.65 -16.71
CA LEU A 54 3.03 2.40 -16.01
C LEU A 54 2.20 1.24 -16.59
N LEU A 55 0.95 1.54 -16.99
CA LEU A 55 0.06 0.56 -17.59
C LEU A 55 0.36 0.39 -19.09
N PRO A 56 0.32 -0.81 -19.64
CA PRO A 56 0.62 -1.09 -21.06
C PRO A 56 -0.59 -0.72 -21.96
N LEU A 57 -0.95 0.55 -22.02
CA LEU A 57 -2.08 1.04 -22.81
C LEU A 57 -1.69 1.33 -24.28
N GLY A 58 -0.88 0.45 -24.88
CA GLY A 58 -0.61 0.49 -26.33
C GLY A 58 0.85 0.59 -26.70
N GLN A 59 1.40 -0.49 -27.12
CA GLN A 59 2.67 -0.89 -27.72
C GLN A 59 3.64 -1.64 -26.79
N SER A 60 3.89 -2.89 -27.14
CA SER A 60 5.07 -3.77 -26.95
C SER A 60 6.14 -3.35 -25.90
N VAL A 61 5.72 -2.89 -24.76
CA VAL A 61 6.56 -2.79 -23.56
C VAL A 61 6.41 -4.13 -22.86
N ALA A 62 7.51 -4.71 -22.38
CA ALA A 62 7.55 -5.99 -21.69
C ALA A 62 6.27 -6.19 -20.86
N GLU A 63 5.48 -7.16 -21.29
CA GLU A 63 4.05 -7.34 -21.01
C GLU A 63 3.76 -7.30 -19.50
N ILE A 64 3.34 -6.14 -19.01
CA ILE A 64 2.72 -6.09 -17.69
C ILE A 64 1.39 -6.80 -17.83
N ASP A 65 1.22 -7.89 -17.12
CA ASP A 65 -0.05 -8.61 -17.10
C ASP A 65 -1.17 -7.70 -16.58
N LEU A 66 -2.17 -7.50 -17.42
CA LEU A 66 -3.31 -6.63 -17.08
C LEU A 66 -4.08 -7.16 -15.87
N THR A 67 -4.08 -8.47 -15.67
CA THR A 67 -4.71 -9.12 -14.52
C THR A 67 -3.96 -8.75 -13.23
N GLY A 68 -2.62 -8.84 -13.26
CA GLY A 68 -1.78 -8.42 -12.14
C GLY A 68 -1.94 -6.94 -11.79
N ALA A 69 -2.00 -6.08 -12.83
CA ALA A 69 -2.24 -4.66 -12.63
C ALA A 69 -3.63 -4.36 -12.02
N ALA A 70 -4.68 -5.05 -12.50
CA ALA A 70 -6.03 -4.91 -11.95
C ALA A 70 -6.11 -5.39 -10.49
N LEU A 71 -5.40 -6.47 -10.15
CA LEU A 71 -5.30 -6.99 -8.77
C LEU A 71 -4.60 -5.98 -7.86
N ALA A 72 -3.50 -5.35 -8.30
CA ALA A 72 -2.80 -4.32 -7.55
C ALA A 72 -3.67 -3.07 -7.32
N LEU A 73 -4.40 -2.60 -8.33
CA LEU A 73 -5.36 -1.51 -8.18
C LEU A 73 -6.51 -1.88 -7.24
N GLY A 74 -6.99 -3.12 -7.29
CA GLY A 74 -7.97 -3.66 -6.35
C GLY A 74 -7.46 -3.67 -4.91
N ALA A 75 -6.19 -4.04 -4.70
CA ALA A 75 -5.52 -3.94 -3.41
C ALA A 75 -5.48 -2.49 -2.90
N GLY A 76 -5.13 -1.54 -3.77
CA GLY A 76 -5.15 -0.11 -3.47
C GLY A 76 -6.54 0.40 -3.07
N ALA A 77 -7.58 -0.02 -3.76
CA ALA A 77 -8.97 0.30 -3.38
C ALA A 77 -9.32 -0.25 -1.99
N CYS A 78 -8.92 -1.49 -1.69
CA CYS A 78 -9.08 -2.07 -0.36
C CYS A 78 -8.30 -1.29 0.70
N TRP A 79 -7.11 -0.79 0.36
CA TRP A 79 -6.31 0.03 1.26
C TRP A 79 -6.97 1.38 1.54
N ALA A 80 -7.52 2.04 0.53
CA ALA A 80 -8.30 3.27 0.71
C ALA A 80 -9.49 3.06 1.67
N VAL A 81 -10.24 1.96 1.51
CA VAL A 81 -11.32 1.59 2.43
C VAL A 81 -10.79 1.33 3.84
N TYR A 82 -9.66 0.63 3.96
CA TYR A 82 -9.00 0.37 5.25
C TYR A 82 -8.62 1.67 5.97
N ILE A 83 -8.06 2.65 5.25
CA ILE A 83 -7.72 3.97 5.83
C ILE A 83 -8.97 4.65 6.37
N LEU A 84 -10.05 4.71 5.58
CA LEU A 84 -11.31 5.34 5.98
C LEU A 84 -11.96 4.70 7.21
N THR A 85 -12.02 3.38 7.21
CA THR A 85 -12.65 2.62 8.31
C THR A 85 -11.74 2.49 9.51
N GLY A 86 -10.44 2.31 9.29
CA GLY A 86 -9.43 2.14 10.32
C GLY A 86 -9.24 3.40 11.17
N GLN A 87 -9.32 4.60 10.58
CA GLN A 87 -9.27 5.84 11.34
C GLN A 87 -10.40 5.90 12.38
N ARG A 88 -11.65 5.66 11.96
CA ARG A 88 -12.81 5.67 12.87
C ARG A 88 -12.72 4.58 13.94
N ALA A 89 -12.40 3.36 13.55
CA ALA A 89 -12.27 2.26 14.49
C ALA A 89 -11.10 2.44 15.46
N GLY A 90 -9.99 3.04 14.99
CA GLY A 90 -8.82 3.35 15.82
C GLY A 90 -9.08 4.41 16.88
N GLU A 91 -9.92 5.42 16.58
CA GLU A 91 -10.36 6.42 17.54
C GLU A 91 -11.21 5.82 18.67
N GLU A 92 -12.05 4.82 18.34
CA GLU A 92 -12.95 4.18 19.30
C GLU A 92 -12.28 3.07 20.12
N HIS A 93 -11.41 2.26 19.50
CA HIS A 93 -10.90 1.01 20.10
C HIS A 93 -9.37 0.97 20.26
N GLY A 94 -8.65 2.00 19.77
CA GLY A 94 -7.19 2.09 19.91
C GLY A 94 -6.43 0.90 19.28
N PRO A 95 -5.36 0.41 19.95
CA PRO A 95 -4.52 -0.68 19.42
C PRO A 95 -5.25 -2.01 19.21
N ALA A 96 -6.38 -2.23 19.89
CA ALA A 96 -7.21 -3.43 19.72
C ALA A 96 -7.79 -3.54 18.31
N THR A 97 -7.94 -2.43 17.59
CA THR A 97 -8.45 -2.39 16.20
C THR A 97 -7.60 -3.24 15.25
N VAL A 98 -6.28 -3.15 15.37
CA VAL A 98 -5.36 -3.93 14.53
C VAL A 98 -5.46 -5.42 14.84
N ALA A 99 -5.52 -5.78 16.11
CA ALA A 99 -5.64 -7.17 16.54
C ALA A 99 -6.96 -7.80 16.10
N LEU A 100 -8.09 -7.09 16.31
CA LEU A 100 -9.41 -7.55 15.89
C LEU A 100 -9.52 -7.65 14.36
N GLY A 101 -9.02 -6.65 13.63
CA GLY A 101 -8.99 -6.65 12.18
C GLY A 101 -8.17 -7.82 11.62
N SER A 102 -7.02 -8.12 12.24
CA SER A 102 -6.18 -9.27 11.86
C SER A 102 -6.86 -10.60 12.17
N LEU A 103 -7.57 -10.70 13.29
CA LEU A 103 -8.33 -11.90 13.67
C LEU A 103 -9.47 -12.17 12.67
N ILE A 104 -10.24 -11.15 12.33
CA ILE A 104 -11.32 -11.26 11.32
C ILE A 104 -10.74 -11.64 9.95
N ALA A 105 -9.62 -11.02 9.56
CA ALA A 105 -8.94 -11.39 8.33
C ALA A 105 -8.49 -12.85 8.35
N ALA A 106 -7.94 -13.33 9.45
CA ALA A 106 -7.53 -14.73 9.60
C ALA A 106 -8.72 -15.70 9.45
N ILE A 107 -9.86 -15.41 10.10
CA ILE A 107 -11.07 -16.24 9.99
C ILE A 107 -11.54 -16.38 8.53
N VAL A 108 -11.41 -15.34 7.72
CA VAL A 108 -11.85 -15.36 6.32
C VAL A 108 -10.80 -15.97 5.40
N PHE A 109 -9.53 -15.58 5.56
CA PHE A 109 -8.49 -15.94 4.57
C PHE A 109 -7.73 -17.22 4.89
N VAL A 110 -7.71 -17.68 6.16
CA VAL A 110 -7.11 -18.98 6.48
C VAL A 110 -7.82 -20.15 5.78
N PRO A 111 -9.16 -20.26 5.79
CA PRO A 111 -9.86 -21.30 5.04
C PRO A 111 -9.56 -21.26 3.53
N ILE A 112 -9.51 -20.06 2.94
CA ILE A 112 -9.18 -19.87 1.51
C ILE A 112 -7.74 -20.36 1.24
N GLY A 113 -6.79 -19.95 2.09
CA GLY A 113 -5.40 -20.41 1.99
C GLY A 113 -5.27 -21.91 2.16
N MET A 114 -5.99 -22.49 3.12
CA MET A 114 -5.99 -23.94 3.34
C MET A 114 -6.58 -24.73 2.16
N ALA A 115 -7.60 -24.20 1.50
CA ALA A 115 -8.20 -24.84 0.33
C ALA A 115 -7.28 -24.84 -0.90
N GLN A 116 -6.32 -23.89 -0.96
CA GLN A 116 -5.32 -23.78 -2.02
C GLN A 116 -3.97 -24.41 -1.62
N ALA A 117 -3.83 -24.78 -0.35
CA ALA A 117 -2.61 -25.30 0.22
C ALA A 117 -2.32 -26.73 -0.29
N THR A 118 -1.10 -26.96 -0.74
CA THR A 118 -0.55 -28.30 -0.95
C THR A 118 -0.14 -28.92 0.38
N GLU A 119 -0.06 -30.27 0.45
CA GLU A 119 0.34 -31.01 1.66
C GLU A 119 1.70 -30.56 2.23
N SER A 120 2.55 -29.95 1.39
CA SER A 120 3.87 -29.43 1.79
C SER A 120 3.81 -28.31 2.82
N ILE A 121 2.70 -27.56 2.95
CA ILE A 121 2.55 -26.46 3.93
C ILE A 121 2.57 -26.98 5.37
N TRP A 122 2.16 -28.22 5.59
CA TRP A 122 2.12 -28.85 6.90
C TRP A 122 3.46 -29.45 7.36
N GLN A 123 4.51 -29.30 6.55
CA GLN A 123 5.84 -29.77 6.92
C GLN A 123 6.43 -28.89 8.02
N TRP A 124 7.00 -29.50 9.04
CA TRP A 124 7.68 -28.79 10.13
C TRP A 124 8.78 -27.83 9.66
N SER A 125 9.38 -28.08 8.50
CA SER A 125 10.38 -27.20 7.89
C SER A 125 9.80 -25.90 7.33
N VAL A 126 8.52 -25.88 6.95
CA VAL A 126 7.85 -24.71 6.36
C VAL A 126 7.26 -23.78 7.45
N MET A 127 6.88 -24.34 8.60
CA MET A 127 6.27 -23.56 9.69
C MET A 127 7.15 -22.38 10.19
N PRO A 128 8.46 -22.55 10.45
CA PRO A 128 9.32 -21.43 10.85
C PRO A 128 9.39 -20.33 9.79
N ILE A 129 9.43 -20.71 8.52
CA ILE A 129 9.46 -19.77 7.39
C ILE A 129 8.14 -19.01 7.32
N GLY A 130 7.01 -19.71 7.43
CA GLY A 130 5.68 -19.09 7.46
C GLY A 130 5.53 -18.11 8.63
N LEU A 131 6.03 -18.48 9.81
CA LEU A 131 6.03 -17.60 10.98
C LEU A 131 6.93 -16.37 10.77
N ALA A 132 8.12 -16.55 10.20
CA ALA A 132 9.02 -15.46 9.88
C ALA A 132 8.38 -14.48 8.87
N VAL A 133 7.72 -14.99 7.82
CA VAL A 133 6.98 -14.17 6.85
C VAL A 133 5.85 -13.43 7.55
N ALA A 134 5.05 -14.07 8.39
CA ALA A 134 3.94 -13.43 9.12
C ALA A 134 4.45 -12.30 10.03
N ILE A 135 5.57 -12.50 10.71
CA ILE A 135 6.16 -11.47 11.57
C ILE A 135 6.73 -10.32 10.74
N LEU A 136 7.56 -10.63 9.72
CA LEU A 136 8.30 -9.61 8.98
C LEU A 136 7.45 -8.85 7.96
N SER A 137 6.43 -9.48 7.38
CA SER A 137 5.58 -8.83 6.36
C SER A 137 4.27 -8.27 6.92
N THR A 138 3.87 -8.65 8.13
CA THR A 138 2.60 -8.21 8.68
C THR A 138 2.74 -7.64 10.09
N ALA A 139 3.13 -8.44 11.08
CA ALA A 139 3.11 -8.02 12.48
C ALA A 139 4.05 -6.85 12.76
N LEU A 140 5.29 -6.92 12.28
CA LEU A 140 6.29 -5.88 12.48
C LEU A 140 5.96 -4.59 11.70
N PRO A 141 5.68 -4.61 10.38
CA PRO A 141 5.37 -3.40 9.63
C PRO A 141 4.13 -2.67 10.17
N TYR A 142 3.02 -3.35 10.39
CA TYR A 142 1.81 -2.70 10.91
C TYR A 142 1.99 -2.14 12.32
N SER A 143 2.80 -2.80 13.15
CA SER A 143 3.11 -2.29 14.50
C SER A 143 3.97 -1.03 14.41
N LEU A 144 5.00 -1.02 13.56
CA LEU A 144 5.86 0.16 13.34
C LEU A 144 5.09 1.30 12.68
N GLU A 145 4.23 0.99 11.69
CA GLU A 145 3.35 1.96 11.06
C GLU A 145 2.43 2.63 12.07
N MET A 146 1.80 1.86 12.95
CA MET A 146 0.93 2.39 14.01
C MET A 146 1.72 3.29 14.98
N ILE A 147 2.94 2.88 15.38
CA ILE A 147 3.81 3.71 16.23
C ILE A 147 4.21 5.00 15.50
N ALA A 148 4.55 4.92 14.23
CA ALA A 148 4.92 6.07 13.42
C ALA A 148 3.72 7.03 13.26
N LEU A 149 2.53 6.49 12.94
CA LEU A 149 1.29 7.25 12.78
C LEU A 149 0.91 8.03 14.06
N THR A 150 1.17 7.45 15.23
CA THR A 150 0.86 8.09 16.52
C THR A 150 1.93 9.08 16.99
N ARG A 151 3.18 8.95 16.51
CA ARG A 151 4.31 9.78 16.97
C ARG A 151 4.74 10.85 16.00
N LEU A 152 4.51 10.64 14.70
CA LEU A 152 4.93 11.58 13.66
C LEU A 152 3.78 12.51 13.26
N PRO A 153 4.08 13.78 12.92
CA PRO A 153 3.10 14.63 12.25
C PRO A 153 2.62 13.97 10.95
N THR A 154 1.34 14.03 10.66
CA THR A 154 0.70 13.40 9.50
C THR A 154 1.41 13.71 8.17
N ARG A 155 1.92 14.93 8.04
CA ARG A 155 2.69 15.36 6.87
C ARG A 155 4.01 14.62 6.71
N ILE A 156 4.75 14.38 7.80
CA ILE A 156 6.01 13.63 7.77
C ILE A 156 5.73 12.17 7.48
N PHE A 157 4.73 11.60 8.15
CA PHE A 157 4.29 10.23 7.91
C PHE A 157 3.92 9.99 6.45
N GLY A 158 3.05 10.83 5.86
CA GLY A 158 2.67 10.72 4.46
C GLY A 158 3.84 10.86 3.48
N THR A 159 4.81 11.74 3.77
CA THR A 159 6.02 11.87 2.95
C THR A 159 6.88 10.60 3.00
N LEU A 160 7.03 9.99 4.18
CA LEU A 160 7.75 8.73 4.32
C LEU A 160 7.04 7.58 3.59
N MET A 161 5.73 7.49 3.72
CA MET A 161 4.91 6.50 2.99
C MET A 161 5.05 6.65 1.47
N SER A 162 5.22 7.87 0.97
CA SER A 162 5.42 8.11 -0.47
C SER A 162 6.73 7.52 -1.03
N MET A 163 7.67 7.15 -0.17
CA MET A 163 8.90 6.47 -0.56
C MET A 163 8.73 4.94 -0.73
N GLU A 164 7.60 4.39 -0.30
CA GLU A 164 7.33 2.95 -0.31
C GLU A 164 7.46 2.33 -1.72
N PRO A 165 6.86 2.90 -2.79
CA PRO A 165 7.04 2.36 -4.13
C PRO A 165 8.50 2.38 -4.62
N ALA A 166 9.28 3.38 -4.21
CA ALA A 166 10.70 3.45 -4.57
C ALA A 166 11.50 2.35 -3.88
N LEU A 167 11.26 2.14 -2.58
CA LEU A 167 11.91 1.08 -1.81
C LEU A 167 11.52 -0.30 -2.32
N ALA A 168 10.24 -0.49 -2.70
CA ALA A 168 9.76 -1.72 -3.31
C ALA A 168 10.45 -2.00 -4.66
N ALA A 169 10.58 -0.99 -5.52
CA ALA A 169 11.27 -1.12 -6.80
C ALA A 169 12.76 -1.48 -6.62
N ILE A 170 13.45 -0.82 -5.70
CA ILE A 170 14.84 -1.13 -5.37
C ILE A 170 14.95 -2.57 -4.83
N SER A 171 14.04 -2.97 -3.94
CA SER A 171 14.01 -4.32 -3.39
C SER A 171 13.76 -5.37 -4.47
N GLY A 172 12.83 -5.13 -5.40
CA GLY A 172 12.58 -5.98 -6.55
C GLY A 172 13.82 -6.16 -7.42
N MET A 173 14.52 -5.06 -7.73
CA MET A 173 15.76 -5.11 -8.50
C MET A 173 16.88 -5.87 -7.78
N VAL A 174 17.06 -5.64 -6.49
CA VAL A 174 18.19 -6.21 -5.73
C VAL A 174 17.95 -7.68 -5.36
N PHE A 175 16.77 -8.03 -4.89
CA PHE A 175 16.47 -9.34 -4.34
C PHE A 175 15.79 -10.29 -5.33
N LEU A 176 14.98 -9.75 -6.26
CA LEU A 176 14.23 -10.54 -7.23
C LEU A 176 14.85 -10.52 -8.63
N GLY A 177 15.88 -9.68 -8.85
CA GLY A 177 16.52 -9.53 -10.17
C GLY A 177 15.59 -8.87 -11.21
N GLU A 178 14.59 -8.12 -10.76
CA GLU A 178 13.65 -7.42 -11.64
C GLU A 178 14.36 -6.30 -12.40
N THR A 179 13.95 -6.07 -13.65
CA THR A 179 14.45 -4.96 -14.46
C THR A 179 13.29 -4.05 -14.84
N LEU A 180 13.44 -2.77 -14.55
CA LEU A 180 12.47 -1.75 -14.95
C LEU A 180 12.97 -1.04 -16.21
N THR A 181 12.08 -0.82 -17.16
CA THR A 181 12.35 0.04 -18.31
C THR A 181 12.46 1.49 -17.89
N LEU A 182 13.10 2.33 -18.71
CA LEU A 182 13.18 3.77 -18.43
C LEU A 182 11.78 4.38 -18.28
N THR A 183 10.82 3.97 -19.09
CA THR A 183 9.43 4.44 -19.03
C THR A 183 8.79 4.08 -17.70
N GLN A 184 8.96 2.84 -17.22
CA GLN A 184 8.45 2.39 -15.92
C GLN A 184 9.10 3.14 -14.77
N THR A 185 10.41 3.38 -14.85
CA THR A 185 11.13 4.16 -13.84
C THR A 185 10.63 5.60 -13.78
N LEU A 186 10.43 6.27 -14.92
CA LEU A 186 9.88 7.61 -14.98
C LEU A 186 8.43 7.67 -14.47
N ALA A 187 7.61 6.69 -14.81
CA ALA A 187 6.24 6.55 -14.32
C ALA A 187 6.21 6.39 -12.79
N LEU A 188 7.07 5.54 -12.25
CA LEU A 188 7.23 5.33 -10.82
C LEU A 188 7.64 6.63 -10.11
N CYS A 189 8.65 7.33 -10.62
CA CYS A 189 9.06 8.63 -10.09
C CYS A 189 7.92 9.66 -10.13
N SER A 190 7.07 9.63 -11.16
CA SER A 190 5.91 10.51 -11.29
C SER A 190 4.88 10.26 -10.19
N ILE A 191 4.57 8.98 -9.88
CA ILE A 191 3.64 8.60 -8.81
C ILE A 191 4.20 9.02 -7.44
N ILE A 192 5.49 8.77 -7.19
CA ILE A 192 6.16 9.17 -5.96
C ILE A 192 6.11 10.69 -5.78
N ALA A 193 6.44 11.45 -6.83
CA ALA A 193 6.41 12.90 -6.81
C ALA A 193 4.98 13.44 -6.57
N ALA A 194 3.96 12.81 -7.17
CA ALA A 194 2.57 13.16 -6.93
C ALA A 194 2.18 12.95 -5.46
N SER A 195 2.55 11.82 -4.88
CA SER A 195 2.24 11.49 -3.48
C SER A 195 2.98 12.40 -2.51
N MET A 196 4.28 12.61 -2.69
CA MET A 196 5.06 13.55 -1.89
C MET A 196 4.51 14.98 -1.99
N GLY A 197 4.25 15.44 -3.21
CA GLY A 197 3.73 16.79 -3.46
C GLY A 197 2.36 17.00 -2.83
N SER A 198 1.45 16.04 -2.96
CA SER A 198 0.15 16.06 -2.29
C SER A 198 0.31 16.20 -0.77
N THR A 199 1.14 15.35 -0.17
CA THR A 199 1.40 15.37 1.28
C THR A 199 2.05 16.68 1.74
N LEU A 200 3.01 17.20 0.98
CA LEU A 200 3.71 18.45 1.30
C LEU A 200 2.83 19.69 1.16
N THR A 201 1.80 19.64 0.32
CA THR A 201 0.86 20.75 0.12
C THR A 201 -0.37 20.67 1.02
N MET A 202 -0.59 19.57 1.76
CA MET A 202 -1.65 19.44 2.76
C MET A 202 -1.57 20.57 3.81
N ARG A 203 -2.72 21.11 4.20
CA ARG A 203 -2.79 21.98 5.39
C ARG A 203 -2.64 21.14 6.64
N PRO A 204 -1.93 21.64 7.67
CA PRO A 204 -2.01 21.05 8.99
C PRO A 204 -3.49 21.05 9.44
N GLU A 205 -4.01 19.92 9.85
CA GLU A 205 -5.30 19.90 10.53
C GLU A 205 -5.24 20.79 11.77
N PRO A 206 -6.26 21.63 12.03
CA PRO A 206 -6.33 22.36 13.28
C PRO A 206 -6.35 21.32 14.40
N LYS A 207 -5.39 21.41 15.32
CA LYS A 207 -5.43 20.60 16.55
C LYS A 207 -6.77 20.87 17.22
N VAL A 208 -7.62 19.85 17.31
CA VAL A 208 -8.78 19.90 18.18
C VAL A 208 -8.23 20.02 19.59
N GLU A 209 -8.28 21.22 20.12
CA GLU A 209 -7.95 21.51 21.52
C GLU A 209 -8.94 20.68 22.35
N LYS A 210 -8.41 19.66 23.03
CA LYS A 210 -9.22 18.90 23.98
C LYS A 210 -9.71 19.93 25.01
N VAL A 211 -10.99 20.28 24.94
CA VAL A 211 -11.64 21.05 26.01
C VAL A 211 -11.58 20.16 27.25
N ASP A 212 -10.70 20.54 28.16
CA ASP A 212 -10.60 19.94 29.49
C ASP A 212 -11.91 20.27 30.22
N ILE A 213 -12.86 19.35 30.21
CA ILE A 213 -14.06 19.41 31.02
C ILE A 213 -13.67 18.83 32.38
N SER A 214 -13.05 19.67 33.20
CA SER A 214 -12.86 19.42 34.65
C SER A 214 -14.16 19.63 35.41
#